data_3ef01dab5796a7773cdd4966e1cb76e3
#
_entry.id   3ef01dab5796a7773cdd4966e1cb76e3
#
_cell.length_a   1.000
_cell.length_b   1.000
_cell.length_c   1.000
_cell.angle_alpha   90.00
_cell.angle_beta   90.00
_cell.angle_gamma   90.00
#
_symmetry.space_group_name_H-M   'P 1'
#
loop_
_entity.id
_entity.type
_entity.pdbx_description
1 polymer ?
#
loop_
_entity_poly.entity_id
_entity_poly.type
_entity_poly.pdbx_seq_one_letter_code
_entity_poly.pdbx_strand_id
1 'polypeptide(L)'
;MRYQDVYPSEALLRSFDLLRPRAAELLNLEFFEAEPAGMPTEVFAQHHLLLNLRAEPHRVENWRDGEHRDFTFRLNEVVLTPAGVRSGWHWHARSRVIVITIEPEKLERFARSELGLILTARQLKDVPQAEDADLCQAGALLLDALRTRTNGSEVIYESFARVFLVKLLQRYGEARHEALEFGGGFTARHYKRVLDYVETNFSGPITIEEMAVEAGLSPAHFSRLFKQVLGDSPYQFVMDYRVEQAKKMLADREQPLIEVALACGFADQPHFGRVFKRLTGKTPKEFRAAL
;
A
#
# COMPACT_ATOMS: atom_id res chain seq x y z
N MET A 1 -13.27 -8.02 -3.55
CA MET A 1 -13.86 -7.78 -2.21
C MET A 1 -12.77 -7.26 -1.31
N ARG A 2 -13.03 -6.31 -0.42
CA ARG A 2 -12.05 -5.86 0.58
C ARG A 2 -12.09 -6.81 1.77
N TYR A 3 -10.95 -6.98 2.45
CA TYR A 3 -10.86 -7.85 3.63
C TYR A 3 -11.86 -7.45 4.71
N GLN A 4 -12.04 -6.15 4.95
CA GLN A 4 -12.96 -5.61 5.95
C GLN A 4 -14.45 -5.84 5.64
N ASP A 5 -14.80 -6.18 4.40
CA ASP A 5 -16.19 -6.45 4.01
C ASP A 5 -16.63 -7.88 4.42
N VAL A 6 -15.67 -8.77 4.70
CA VAL A 6 -15.91 -10.19 5.06
C VAL A 6 -15.50 -10.47 6.49
N TYR A 7 -14.48 -9.80 6.98
CA TYR A 7 -13.88 -10.03 8.30
C TYR A 7 -13.74 -8.73 9.09
N PRO A 8 -14.11 -8.71 10.36
CA PRO A 8 -14.73 -9.81 11.12
C PRO A 8 -16.19 -10.01 10.74
N SER A 9 -16.66 -11.28 10.81
CA SER A 9 -18.09 -11.58 10.72
C SER A 9 -18.88 -10.86 11.85
N GLU A 10 -20.20 -10.66 11.69
CA GLU A 10 -21.03 -10.02 12.71
C GLU A 10 -20.92 -10.69 14.10
N ALA A 11 -20.68 -12.02 14.13
CA ALA A 11 -20.44 -12.75 15.36
C ALA A 11 -19.16 -12.31 16.07
N LEU A 12 -18.12 -11.98 15.33
CA LEU A 12 -16.85 -11.47 15.85
C LEU A 12 -17.01 -10.03 16.35
N LEU A 13 -17.73 -9.18 15.66
CA LEU A 13 -17.97 -7.78 16.06
C LEU A 13 -18.67 -7.62 17.43
N ARG A 14 -19.45 -8.62 17.84
CA ARG A 14 -20.20 -8.59 19.11
C ARG A 14 -19.36 -8.94 20.34
N SER A 15 -18.18 -9.50 20.18
CA SER A 15 -17.39 -10.08 21.27
C SER A 15 -16.01 -9.46 21.51
N PHE A 16 -15.61 -8.38 20.78
CA PHE A 16 -14.19 -7.94 20.77
C PHE A 16 -13.98 -6.44 20.85
N ASP A 17 -12.90 -6.07 21.56
CA ASP A 17 -12.25 -4.77 21.43
C ASP A 17 -11.55 -4.66 20.06
N LEU A 18 -12.29 -4.16 19.10
CA LEU A 18 -11.77 -3.91 17.76
C LEU A 18 -11.02 -2.58 17.74
N LEU A 19 -9.70 -2.62 17.56
CA LEU A 19 -8.91 -1.43 17.33
C LEU A 19 -8.70 -1.23 15.83
N ARG A 20 -9.19 -0.09 15.30
CA ARG A 20 -9.00 0.34 13.91
C ARG A 20 -8.42 1.75 13.85
N PRO A 21 -7.45 2.03 12.98
CA PRO A 21 -7.04 3.40 12.71
C PRO A 21 -8.17 4.17 12.03
N ARG A 22 -8.33 5.45 12.36
CA ARG A 22 -9.36 6.30 11.73
C ARG A 22 -9.05 6.60 10.27
N ALA A 23 -7.79 6.78 9.94
CA ALA A 23 -7.26 6.90 8.59
C ALA A 23 -5.82 6.41 8.61
N ALA A 24 -5.50 5.43 7.76
CA ALA A 24 -4.13 4.97 7.56
C ALA A 24 -3.75 5.22 6.11
N GLU A 25 -2.71 6.00 5.90
CA GLU A 25 -2.25 6.32 4.55
C GLU A 25 -1.63 5.11 3.87
N LEU A 26 -0.77 4.37 4.59
CA LEU A 26 0.04 3.29 4.05
C LEU A 26 -0.61 1.91 4.20
N LEU A 27 -1.10 1.58 5.38
CA LEU A 27 -1.68 0.27 5.69
C LEU A 27 -2.78 0.40 6.74
N ASN A 28 -3.70 -0.58 6.76
CA ASN A 28 -4.67 -0.71 7.84
C ASN A 28 -4.25 -1.83 8.78
N LEU A 29 -4.49 -1.63 10.10
CA LEU A 29 -4.26 -2.63 11.12
C LEU A 29 -5.54 -2.83 11.91
N GLU A 30 -5.89 -4.10 12.14
CA GLU A 30 -6.96 -4.51 13.03
C GLU A 30 -6.41 -5.52 14.05
N PHE A 31 -6.82 -5.39 15.29
CA PHE A 31 -6.43 -6.32 16.35
C PHE A 31 -7.64 -7.08 16.83
N PHE A 32 -7.51 -8.39 16.94
CA PHE A 32 -8.58 -9.27 17.38
C PHE A 32 -8.13 -10.23 18.48
N GLU A 33 -9.00 -10.39 19.47
CA GLU A 33 -9.06 -11.58 20.31
C GLU A 33 -10.35 -12.33 19.98
N ALA A 34 -10.26 -13.50 19.37
CA ALA A 34 -11.40 -14.20 18.80
C ALA A 34 -11.60 -15.59 19.39
N GLU A 35 -12.83 -15.91 19.81
CA GLU A 35 -13.23 -17.27 20.14
C GLU A 35 -13.15 -18.18 18.87
N PRO A 36 -13.11 -19.52 19.02
CA PRO A 36 -13.06 -20.41 17.87
C PRO A 36 -14.14 -20.09 16.84
N ALA A 37 -13.73 -19.86 15.62
CA ALA A 37 -14.59 -19.48 14.50
C ALA A 37 -13.91 -19.72 13.15
N GLY A 38 -14.58 -19.32 12.06
CA GLY A 38 -14.04 -19.35 10.72
C GLY A 38 -14.49 -18.15 9.89
N MET A 39 -13.77 -17.91 8.83
CA MET A 39 -14.15 -16.97 7.78
C MET A 39 -14.26 -17.69 6.43
N PRO A 40 -15.20 -17.30 5.58
CA PRO A 40 -15.39 -17.93 4.28
C PRO A 40 -14.16 -17.77 3.38
N THR A 41 -14.06 -18.68 2.40
CA THR A 41 -13.01 -18.63 1.40
C THR A 41 -13.37 -17.61 0.31
N GLU A 42 -12.64 -16.49 0.26
CA GLU A 42 -12.89 -15.37 -0.64
C GLU A 42 -11.62 -14.90 -1.33
N VAL A 43 -11.77 -14.11 -2.41
CA VAL A 43 -10.66 -13.43 -3.09
C VAL A 43 -10.64 -11.97 -2.65
N PHE A 44 -9.56 -11.57 -2.03
CA PHE A 44 -9.38 -10.21 -1.52
C PHE A 44 -8.61 -9.34 -2.49
N ALA A 45 -9.03 -8.08 -2.64
CA ALA A 45 -8.34 -7.08 -3.45
C ALA A 45 -7.08 -6.51 -2.77
N GLN A 46 -6.91 -6.80 -1.48
CA GLN A 46 -5.80 -6.31 -0.65
C GLN A 46 -4.85 -7.45 -0.32
N HIS A 47 -3.56 -7.15 -0.20
CA HIS A 47 -2.66 -8.03 0.55
C HIS A 47 -3.10 -8.07 2.01
N HIS A 48 -3.07 -9.24 2.64
CA HIS A 48 -3.36 -9.34 4.06
C HIS A 48 -2.36 -10.23 4.78
N LEU A 49 -1.98 -9.79 5.98
CA LEU A 49 -1.05 -10.48 6.86
C LEU A 49 -1.72 -10.75 8.19
N LEU A 50 -1.51 -11.94 8.71
CA LEU A 50 -1.87 -12.31 10.07
C LEU A 50 -0.58 -12.46 10.88
N LEU A 51 -0.47 -11.75 11.99
CA LEU A 51 0.64 -11.83 12.94
C LEU A 51 0.09 -12.44 14.23
N ASN A 52 0.58 -13.62 14.61
CA ASN A 52 0.12 -14.28 15.82
C ASN A 52 0.80 -13.74 17.08
N LEU A 53 0.00 -13.20 18.00
CA LEU A 53 0.45 -12.68 19.29
C LEU A 53 0.08 -13.59 20.47
N ARG A 54 -0.53 -14.75 20.21
CA ARG A 54 -0.88 -15.71 21.25
C ARG A 54 0.34 -16.53 21.66
N ALA A 55 0.61 -16.59 22.98
CA ALA A 55 1.73 -17.35 23.49
C ALA A 55 1.53 -18.87 23.36
N GLU A 56 0.32 -19.37 23.61
CA GLU A 56 0.01 -20.77 23.48
C GLU A 56 -0.23 -21.14 22.02
N PRO A 57 0.47 -22.15 21.49
CA PRO A 57 0.22 -22.67 20.16
C PRO A 57 -1.23 -23.13 19.99
N HIS A 58 -1.83 -22.91 18.81
CA HIS A 58 -3.19 -23.34 18.53
C HIS A 58 -3.36 -23.83 17.10
N ARG A 59 -4.29 -24.74 16.89
CA ARG A 59 -4.60 -25.32 15.59
C ARG A 59 -5.38 -24.31 14.74
N VAL A 60 -4.94 -24.19 13.48
CA VAL A 60 -5.57 -23.35 12.46
C VAL A 60 -5.63 -24.09 11.14
N GLU A 61 -6.75 -23.96 10.43
CA GLU A 61 -6.91 -24.43 9.07
C GLU A 61 -6.98 -23.24 8.12
N ASN A 62 -6.31 -23.36 6.99
CA ASN A 62 -6.33 -22.37 5.92
C ASN A 62 -6.63 -23.03 4.58
N TRP A 63 -7.63 -22.54 3.89
CA TRP A 63 -7.92 -22.88 2.50
C TRP A 63 -7.33 -21.80 1.61
N ARG A 64 -6.49 -22.18 0.65
CA ARG A 64 -5.74 -21.24 -0.17
C ARG A 64 -5.62 -21.75 -1.60
N ASP A 65 -6.24 -21.05 -2.56
CA ASP A 65 -6.28 -21.44 -3.98
C ASP A 65 -6.64 -22.91 -4.24
N GLY A 66 -7.56 -23.47 -3.43
CA GLY A 66 -8.01 -24.86 -3.52
C GLY A 66 -7.20 -25.86 -2.69
N GLU A 67 -6.07 -25.48 -2.13
CA GLU A 67 -5.32 -26.27 -1.17
C GLU A 67 -5.88 -26.09 0.25
N HIS A 68 -5.91 -27.18 1.02
CA HIS A 68 -6.23 -27.16 2.44
C HIS A 68 -4.97 -27.43 3.26
N ARG A 69 -4.72 -26.58 4.25
CA ARG A 69 -3.59 -26.66 5.17
C ARG A 69 -4.10 -26.66 6.59
N ASP A 70 -3.62 -27.62 7.39
CA ASP A 70 -3.89 -27.76 8.82
C ASP A 70 -2.55 -27.67 9.55
N PHE A 71 -2.40 -26.66 10.40
CA PHE A 71 -1.14 -26.39 11.07
C PHE A 71 -1.34 -25.79 12.47
N THR A 72 -0.27 -25.86 13.27
CA THR A 72 -0.20 -25.20 14.58
C THR A 72 0.38 -23.81 14.39
N PHE A 73 -0.39 -22.77 14.75
CA PHE A 73 0.04 -21.38 14.70
C PHE A 73 0.68 -20.99 16.02
N ARG A 74 1.96 -20.59 15.99
CA ARG A 74 2.80 -20.29 17.15
C ARG A 74 3.06 -18.80 17.29
N LEU A 75 3.46 -18.37 18.48
CA LEU A 75 3.90 -16.99 18.73
C LEU A 75 4.99 -16.60 17.73
N ASN A 76 4.93 -15.36 17.25
CA ASN A 76 5.82 -14.79 16.23
C ASN A 76 5.75 -15.46 14.85
N GLU A 77 4.77 -16.30 14.60
CA GLU A 77 4.50 -16.76 13.24
C GLU A 77 3.58 -15.78 12.51
N VAL A 78 3.82 -15.70 11.21
CA VAL A 78 3.10 -14.85 10.27
C VAL A 78 2.52 -15.67 9.13
N VAL A 79 1.41 -15.21 8.60
CA VAL A 79 0.86 -15.68 7.33
C VAL A 79 0.65 -14.48 6.44
N LEU A 80 1.15 -14.55 5.22
CA LEU A 80 1.01 -13.50 4.23
C LEU A 80 0.28 -14.04 3.01
N THR A 81 -0.83 -13.40 2.66
CA THR A 81 -1.64 -13.72 1.49
C THR A 81 -1.64 -12.52 0.54
N PRO A 82 -1.06 -12.63 -0.65
CA PRO A 82 -1.11 -11.60 -1.67
C PRO A 82 -2.54 -11.28 -2.13
N ALA A 83 -2.77 -10.06 -2.60
CA ALA A 83 -4.01 -9.69 -3.27
C ALA A 83 -4.29 -10.63 -4.45
N GLY A 84 -5.55 -10.98 -4.64
CA GLY A 84 -5.99 -11.91 -5.71
C GLY A 84 -5.89 -13.39 -5.37
N VAL A 85 -5.22 -13.78 -4.29
CA VAL A 85 -5.18 -15.17 -3.80
C VAL A 85 -6.46 -15.47 -3.03
N ARG A 86 -7.14 -16.57 -3.37
CA ARG A 86 -8.32 -17.05 -2.65
C ARG A 86 -7.92 -17.59 -1.30
N SER A 87 -8.52 -17.10 -0.21
CA SER A 87 -8.14 -17.52 1.14
C SER A 87 -9.35 -17.60 2.07
N GLY A 88 -9.38 -18.62 2.93
CA GLY A 88 -10.35 -18.82 4.00
C GLY A 88 -9.69 -19.45 5.22
N TRP A 89 -10.30 -19.30 6.40
CA TRP A 89 -9.69 -19.65 7.66
C TRP A 89 -10.67 -20.32 8.62
N HIS A 90 -10.13 -21.22 9.46
CA HIS A 90 -10.80 -21.72 10.65
C HIS A 90 -9.78 -21.88 11.78
N TRP A 91 -10.07 -21.31 12.94
CA TRP A 91 -9.25 -21.45 14.15
C TRP A 91 -10.04 -22.14 15.25
N HIS A 92 -9.39 -23.13 15.89
CA HIS A 92 -10.02 -24.07 16.81
C HIS A 92 -9.87 -23.70 18.29
N ALA A 93 -9.17 -22.63 18.59
CA ALA A 93 -9.01 -22.10 19.95
C ALA A 93 -9.07 -20.58 19.91
N ARG A 94 -9.24 -19.93 21.06
CA ARG A 94 -9.18 -18.48 21.17
C ARG A 94 -7.92 -17.97 20.50
N SER A 95 -8.06 -17.10 19.52
CA SER A 95 -6.98 -16.52 18.74
C SER A 95 -6.68 -15.10 19.20
N ARG A 96 -5.41 -14.66 19.07
CA ARG A 96 -4.98 -13.30 19.34
C ARG A 96 -4.05 -12.85 18.22
N VAL A 97 -4.59 -12.07 17.30
CA VAL A 97 -3.90 -11.74 16.05
C VAL A 97 -3.99 -10.26 15.73
N ILE A 98 -2.93 -9.76 15.09
CA ILE A 98 -2.96 -8.53 14.29
C ILE A 98 -3.23 -8.94 12.86
N VAL A 99 -4.19 -8.28 12.21
CA VAL A 99 -4.44 -8.36 10.78
C VAL A 99 -4.02 -7.04 10.15
N ILE A 100 -3.09 -7.10 9.22
CA ILE A 100 -2.65 -5.95 8.44
C ILE A 100 -3.13 -6.12 7.01
N THR A 101 -3.79 -5.09 6.47
CA THR A 101 -4.21 -5.04 5.07
C THR A 101 -3.54 -3.89 4.34
N ILE A 102 -3.10 -4.15 3.12
CA ILE A 102 -2.35 -3.20 2.29
C ILE A 102 -2.94 -3.21 0.89
N GLU A 103 -3.34 -2.03 0.41
CA GLU A 103 -3.77 -1.85 -0.98
C GLU A 103 -2.56 -2.02 -1.92
N PRO A 104 -2.66 -2.83 -2.99
CA PRO A 104 -1.55 -3.03 -3.93
C PRO A 104 -0.96 -1.73 -4.49
N GLU A 105 -1.82 -0.77 -4.82
CA GLU A 105 -1.40 0.52 -5.38
C GLU A 105 -0.61 1.36 -4.35
N LYS A 106 -0.97 1.27 -3.07
CA LYS A 106 -0.24 1.95 -1.98
C LYS A 106 1.12 1.30 -1.75
N LEU A 107 1.18 -0.04 -1.77
CA LEU A 107 2.43 -0.79 -1.60
C LEU A 107 3.39 -0.51 -2.75
N GLU A 108 2.90 -0.51 -4.00
CA GLU A 108 3.72 -0.21 -5.18
C GLU A 108 4.25 1.21 -5.15
N ARG A 109 3.40 2.18 -4.79
CA ARG A 109 3.81 3.58 -4.65
C ARG A 109 4.89 3.72 -3.57
N PHE A 110 4.69 3.13 -2.40
CA PHE A 110 5.67 3.15 -1.31
C PHE A 110 7.00 2.51 -1.73
N ALA A 111 6.96 1.31 -2.32
CA ALA A 111 8.15 0.60 -2.78
C ALA A 111 8.94 1.44 -3.80
N ARG A 112 8.23 2.09 -4.72
CA ARG A 112 8.82 2.93 -5.76
C ARG A 112 9.39 4.23 -5.21
N SER A 113 8.60 4.98 -4.40
CA SER A 113 9.01 6.31 -3.91
C SER A 113 10.05 6.26 -2.79
N GLU A 114 9.89 5.35 -1.83
CA GLU A 114 10.76 5.33 -0.64
C GLU A 114 11.98 4.40 -0.81
N LEU A 115 11.85 3.33 -1.61
CA LEU A 115 12.88 2.31 -1.74
C LEU A 115 13.47 2.21 -3.16
N GLY A 116 12.88 2.87 -4.15
CA GLY A 116 13.28 2.73 -5.55
C GLY A 116 13.06 1.32 -6.11
N LEU A 117 12.17 0.53 -5.52
CA LEU A 117 11.88 -0.84 -5.94
C LEU A 117 10.73 -0.88 -6.94
N ILE A 118 10.88 -1.68 -7.98
CA ILE A 118 9.80 -2.04 -8.90
C ILE A 118 9.34 -3.45 -8.54
N LEU A 119 8.09 -3.56 -8.10
CA LEU A 119 7.52 -4.84 -7.72
C LEU A 119 7.02 -5.61 -8.96
N THR A 120 6.94 -6.94 -8.85
CA THR A 120 6.23 -7.78 -9.84
C THR A 120 4.72 -7.53 -9.77
N ALA A 121 3.94 -8.10 -10.70
CA ALA A 121 2.48 -8.03 -10.63
C ALA A 121 1.90 -8.65 -9.34
N ARG A 122 2.57 -9.63 -8.75
CA ARG A 122 2.19 -10.25 -7.47
C ARG A 122 2.60 -9.41 -6.27
N GLN A 123 3.64 -8.60 -6.39
CA GLN A 123 4.22 -7.70 -5.38
C GLN A 123 4.81 -8.39 -4.14
N LEU A 124 4.14 -9.36 -3.57
CA LEU A 124 4.55 -10.09 -2.36
C LEU A 124 4.51 -11.60 -2.58
N LYS A 125 5.42 -12.31 -1.93
CA LYS A 125 5.41 -13.76 -1.87
C LYS A 125 4.17 -14.26 -1.14
N ASP A 126 3.65 -15.39 -1.58
CA ASP A 126 2.63 -16.12 -0.84
C ASP A 126 3.29 -16.96 0.26
N VAL A 127 3.00 -16.62 1.53
CA VAL A 127 3.63 -17.25 2.71
C VAL A 127 2.54 -17.87 3.58
N PRO A 128 2.28 -19.17 3.43
CA PRO A 128 1.24 -19.86 4.21
C PRO A 128 1.53 -19.91 5.72
N GLN A 129 2.80 -19.95 6.10
CA GLN A 129 3.28 -19.90 7.48
C GLN A 129 4.79 -19.65 7.49
N ALA A 130 5.26 -18.73 8.33
CA ALA A 130 6.67 -18.50 8.59
C ALA A 130 6.87 -17.94 10.00
N GLU A 131 8.00 -18.24 10.63
CA GLU A 131 8.44 -17.55 11.85
C GLU A 131 9.10 -16.23 11.45
N ASP A 132 8.62 -15.12 12.01
CA ASP A 132 9.15 -13.78 11.78
C ASP A 132 8.95 -12.87 13.00
N ALA A 133 9.81 -13.02 13.99
CA ALA A 133 9.78 -12.24 15.22
C ALA A 133 9.96 -10.73 14.95
N ASP A 134 10.79 -10.37 13.97
CA ASP A 134 11.05 -8.96 13.61
C ASP A 134 9.83 -8.26 13.04
N LEU A 135 9.09 -8.94 12.15
CA LEU A 135 7.87 -8.41 11.57
C LEU A 135 6.74 -8.36 12.60
N CYS A 136 6.64 -9.37 13.47
CA CYS A 136 5.69 -9.38 14.58
C CYS A 136 5.96 -8.25 15.58
N GLN A 137 7.23 -7.96 15.89
CA GLN A 137 7.60 -6.84 16.74
C GLN A 137 7.21 -5.49 16.11
N ALA A 138 7.45 -5.32 14.82
CA ALA A 138 7.03 -4.11 14.10
C ALA A 138 5.50 -3.95 14.10
N GLY A 139 4.74 -5.04 13.93
CA GLY A 139 3.29 -5.05 14.06
C GLY A 139 2.80 -4.71 15.49
N ALA A 140 3.50 -5.19 16.52
CA ALA A 140 3.19 -4.86 17.91
C ALA A 140 3.40 -3.36 18.21
N LEU A 141 4.42 -2.72 17.65
CA LEU A 141 4.64 -1.27 17.76
C LEU A 141 3.53 -0.46 17.09
N LEU A 142 3.05 -0.92 15.93
CA LEU A 142 1.87 -0.33 15.28
C LEU A 142 0.63 -0.40 16.16
N LEU A 143 0.39 -1.57 16.78
CA LEU A 143 -0.74 -1.76 17.69
C LEU A 143 -0.65 -0.87 18.92
N ASP A 144 0.55 -0.72 19.50
CA ASP A 144 0.79 0.14 20.65
C ASP A 144 0.54 1.62 20.31
N ALA A 145 0.98 2.07 19.14
CA ALA A 145 0.71 3.43 18.64
C ALA A 145 -0.80 3.71 18.47
N LEU A 146 -1.61 2.70 18.10
CA LEU A 146 -3.08 2.83 18.05
C LEU A 146 -3.72 2.92 19.42
N ARG A 147 -3.17 2.23 20.41
CA ARG A 147 -3.67 2.26 21.80
C ARG A 147 -3.36 3.56 22.51
N THR A 148 -2.23 4.17 22.15
CA THR A 148 -1.74 5.40 22.78
C THR A 148 -2.35 6.62 22.08
N ARG A 149 -3.50 7.10 22.58
CA ARG A 149 -4.20 8.28 22.02
C ARG A 149 -3.63 9.59 22.62
N THR A 150 -2.46 9.99 22.13
CA THR A 150 -1.83 11.26 22.50
C THR A 150 -1.62 12.14 21.26
N ASN A 151 -1.29 13.42 21.47
CA ASN A 151 -0.89 14.29 20.37
C ASN A 151 0.33 13.69 19.65
N GLY A 152 0.25 13.53 18.34
CA GLY A 152 1.30 12.94 17.52
C GLY A 152 1.22 11.42 17.34
N SER A 153 0.23 10.71 17.93
CA SER A 153 0.09 9.27 17.75
C SER A 153 -0.11 8.85 16.29
N GLU A 154 -0.72 9.68 15.46
CA GLU A 154 -0.84 9.43 14.02
C GLU A 154 0.53 9.47 13.32
N VAL A 155 1.39 10.43 13.67
CA VAL A 155 2.75 10.52 13.13
C VAL A 155 3.59 9.32 13.55
N ILE A 156 3.46 8.87 14.81
CA ILE A 156 4.14 7.68 15.31
C ILE A 156 3.65 6.44 14.56
N TYR A 157 2.34 6.29 14.39
CA TYR A 157 1.75 5.18 13.63
C TYR A 157 2.26 5.12 12.19
N GLU A 158 2.23 6.24 11.46
CA GLU A 158 2.72 6.30 10.09
C GLU A 158 4.24 6.02 10.00
N SER A 159 5.01 6.44 11.00
CA SER A 159 6.43 6.14 11.07
C SER A 159 6.69 4.63 11.25
N PHE A 160 5.96 3.98 12.16
CA PHE A 160 6.03 2.53 12.32
C PHE A 160 5.47 1.77 11.11
N ALA A 161 4.47 2.29 10.42
CA ALA A 161 3.96 1.72 9.19
C ALA A 161 5.04 1.70 8.10
N ARG A 162 5.84 2.77 7.96
CA ARG A 162 7.00 2.80 7.06
C ARG A 162 8.03 1.74 7.42
N VAL A 163 8.40 1.63 8.69
CA VAL A 163 9.34 0.60 9.17
C VAL A 163 8.81 -0.81 8.87
N PHE A 164 7.52 -1.04 9.12
CA PHE A 164 6.87 -2.32 8.84
C PHE A 164 6.93 -2.67 7.35
N LEU A 165 6.56 -1.74 6.47
CA LEU A 165 6.58 -1.95 5.02
C LEU A 165 7.99 -2.19 4.48
N VAL A 166 9.00 -1.50 5.00
CA VAL A 166 10.40 -1.76 4.63
C VAL A 166 10.79 -3.19 4.97
N LYS A 167 10.54 -3.64 6.21
CA LYS A 167 10.83 -5.02 6.64
C LYS A 167 10.06 -6.05 5.81
N LEU A 168 8.78 -5.80 5.56
CA LEU A 168 7.93 -6.65 4.73
C LEU A 168 8.50 -6.82 3.32
N LEU A 169 8.84 -5.71 2.67
CA LEU A 169 9.38 -5.73 1.29
C LEU A 169 10.77 -6.34 1.22
N GLN A 170 11.63 -6.11 2.19
CA GLN A 170 12.96 -6.73 2.24
C GLN A 170 12.88 -8.26 2.33
N ARG A 171 11.92 -8.80 3.05
CA ARG A 171 11.83 -10.24 3.31
C ARG A 171 10.89 -10.98 2.34
N TYR A 172 9.78 -10.36 2.01
CA TYR A 172 8.70 -10.98 1.24
C TYR A 172 8.34 -10.25 -0.05
N GLY A 173 9.00 -9.12 -0.35
CA GLY A 173 8.77 -8.40 -1.59
C GLY A 173 9.20 -9.24 -2.80
N GLU A 174 8.33 -9.34 -3.79
CA GLU A 174 8.67 -9.81 -5.12
C GLU A 174 9.04 -8.61 -5.98
N ALA A 175 10.26 -8.11 -5.81
CA ALA A 175 10.82 -7.15 -6.72
C ALA A 175 11.28 -7.85 -8.00
N ARG A 176 11.14 -7.18 -9.13
CA ARG A 176 11.86 -7.63 -10.33
C ARG A 176 13.34 -7.56 -9.99
N HIS A 177 13.99 -8.71 -9.99
CA HIS A 177 15.45 -8.83 -9.90
C HIS A 177 16.12 -8.44 -11.24
N GLU A 178 15.73 -7.36 -11.82
CA GLU A 178 16.71 -6.54 -12.45
C GLU A 178 17.37 -5.83 -11.26
N ALA A 179 18.53 -6.36 -10.82
CA ALA A 179 19.42 -5.62 -9.95
C ALA A 179 19.38 -4.18 -10.42
N LEU A 180 19.37 -3.20 -9.52
CA LEU A 180 19.38 -1.76 -9.85
C LEU A 180 20.67 -1.33 -10.60
N GLU A 181 21.18 -2.15 -11.46
CA GLU A 181 21.69 -1.88 -12.77
C GLU A 181 20.48 -1.89 -13.71
N PHE A 182 19.69 -0.82 -13.66
CA PHE A 182 18.76 -0.54 -14.74
C PHE A 182 19.58 -0.65 -16.03
N GLY A 183 19.29 -1.67 -16.85
CA GLY A 183 20.00 -1.87 -18.10
C GLY A 183 20.04 -0.55 -18.85
N GLY A 184 21.24 0.06 -18.96
CA GLY A 184 21.41 1.38 -19.58
C GLY A 184 21.65 2.57 -18.65
N GLY A 185 21.85 2.39 -17.31
CA GLY A 185 22.32 3.48 -16.43
C GLY A 185 21.28 4.31 -15.69
N PHE A 186 19.97 3.98 -15.71
CA PHE A 186 18.96 4.63 -14.87
C PHE A 186 18.91 3.93 -13.50
N THR A 187 19.30 4.60 -12.42
CA THR A 187 19.42 4.04 -11.07
C THR A 187 18.33 4.56 -10.14
N ALA A 188 18.16 3.95 -8.96
CA ALA A 188 17.27 4.45 -7.91
C ALA A 188 17.60 5.90 -7.53
N ARG A 189 18.88 6.30 -7.59
CA ARG A 189 19.31 7.68 -7.36
C ARG A 189 18.77 8.63 -8.43
N HIS A 190 18.78 8.22 -9.71
CA HIS A 190 18.19 8.99 -10.81
C HIS A 190 16.68 9.17 -10.60
N TYR A 191 15.99 8.07 -10.26
CA TYR A 191 14.57 8.10 -9.97
C TYR A 191 14.24 9.05 -8.81
N LYS A 192 14.96 8.93 -7.68
CA LYS A 192 14.74 9.79 -6.53
C LYS A 192 14.90 11.27 -6.87
N ARG A 193 15.96 11.65 -7.59
CA ARG A 193 16.16 13.04 -8.01
C ARG A 193 15.04 13.56 -8.91
N VAL A 194 14.57 12.73 -9.84
CA VAL A 194 13.42 13.06 -10.69
C VAL A 194 12.14 13.21 -9.88
N LEU A 195 11.91 12.32 -8.92
CA LEU A 195 10.74 12.38 -8.03
C LEU A 195 10.79 13.66 -7.18
N ASP A 196 11.91 13.93 -6.50
CA ASP A 196 12.10 15.14 -5.68
C ASP A 196 11.86 16.43 -6.51
N TYR A 197 12.31 16.42 -7.77
CA TYR A 197 12.05 17.51 -8.71
C TYR A 197 10.57 17.66 -9.04
N VAL A 198 9.88 16.57 -9.36
CA VAL A 198 8.44 16.58 -9.66
C VAL A 198 7.64 17.01 -8.44
N GLU A 199 7.96 16.52 -7.25
CA GLU A 199 7.32 16.90 -5.99
C GLU A 199 7.43 18.41 -5.70
N THR A 200 8.57 18.99 -6.01
CA THR A 200 8.81 20.43 -5.78
C THR A 200 8.11 21.30 -6.82
N ASN A 201 7.99 20.81 -8.06
CA ASN A 201 7.61 21.65 -9.21
C ASN A 201 6.26 21.27 -9.87
N PHE A 202 5.51 20.27 -9.33
CA PHE A 202 4.30 19.73 -10.00
C PHE A 202 3.22 20.78 -10.30
N SER A 203 3.17 21.87 -9.55
CA SER A 203 2.20 22.96 -9.75
C SER A 203 2.53 23.87 -10.94
N GLY A 204 3.78 23.80 -11.45
CA GLY A 204 4.27 24.56 -12.60
C GLY A 204 4.46 23.71 -13.85
N PRO A 205 4.98 24.30 -14.93
CA PRO A 205 5.39 23.56 -16.09
C PRO A 205 6.58 22.65 -15.76
N ILE A 206 6.51 21.40 -16.20
CA ILE A 206 7.60 20.41 -16.09
C ILE A 206 7.87 19.88 -17.49
N THR A 207 9.13 19.96 -17.91
CA THR A 207 9.59 19.44 -19.21
C THR A 207 10.40 18.16 -19.05
N ILE A 208 10.49 17.40 -20.13
CA ILE A 208 11.34 16.18 -20.18
C ILE A 208 12.80 16.56 -20.04
N GLU A 209 13.19 17.71 -20.60
CA GLU A 209 14.54 18.26 -20.54
C GLU A 209 14.99 18.51 -19.10
N GLU A 210 14.13 19.13 -18.30
CA GLU A 210 14.41 19.41 -16.88
C GLU A 210 14.53 18.11 -16.07
N MET A 211 13.59 17.17 -16.25
CA MET A 211 13.68 15.87 -15.59
C MET A 211 14.94 15.08 -16.00
N ALA A 212 15.34 15.18 -17.27
CA ALA A 212 16.56 14.55 -17.76
C ALA A 212 17.83 15.16 -17.15
N VAL A 213 17.86 16.49 -16.97
CA VAL A 213 18.94 17.20 -16.27
C VAL A 213 19.05 16.69 -14.82
N GLU A 214 17.94 16.56 -14.12
CA GLU A 214 17.91 15.99 -12.75
C GLU A 214 18.44 14.57 -12.71
N ALA A 215 18.12 13.75 -13.72
CA ALA A 215 18.68 12.42 -13.86
C ALA A 215 20.14 12.39 -14.33
N GLY A 216 20.72 13.52 -14.76
CA GLY A 216 22.06 13.58 -15.36
C GLY A 216 22.14 12.84 -16.68
N LEU A 217 21.07 12.81 -17.46
CA LEU A 217 20.94 12.10 -18.74
C LEU A 217 20.53 13.03 -19.88
N SER A 218 20.76 12.63 -21.13
CA SER A 218 20.15 13.33 -22.25
C SER A 218 18.65 13.07 -22.32
N PRO A 219 17.79 13.99 -22.81
CA PRO A 219 16.34 13.84 -22.86
C PRO A 219 15.87 12.56 -23.58
N ALA A 220 16.46 12.22 -24.70
CA ALA A 220 16.12 11.02 -25.45
C ALA A 220 16.48 9.73 -24.68
N HIS A 221 17.65 9.71 -24.03
CA HIS A 221 18.11 8.58 -23.23
C HIS A 221 17.27 8.45 -21.97
N PHE A 222 16.99 9.56 -21.27
CA PHE A 222 16.10 9.61 -20.13
C PHE A 222 14.71 9.04 -20.46
N SER A 223 14.03 9.56 -21.48
CA SER A 223 12.67 9.12 -21.85
C SER A 223 12.60 7.63 -22.15
N ARG A 224 13.60 7.11 -22.88
CA ARG A 224 13.67 5.69 -23.22
C ARG A 224 13.88 4.84 -21.98
N LEU A 225 14.85 5.17 -21.13
CA LEU A 225 15.16 4.43 -19.91
C LEU A 225 14.03 4.53 -18.88
N PHE A 226 13.46 5.72 -18.71
CA PHE A 226 12.36 5.96 -17.80
C PHE A 226 11.17 5.06 -18.14
N LYS A 227 10.78 5.02 -19.44
CA LYS A 227 9.69 4.15 -19.90
C LYS A 227 10.05 2.66 -19.80
N GLN A 228 11.28 2.28 -20.11
CA GLN A 228 11.75 0.90 -20.02
C GLN A 228 11.72 0.39 -18.59
N VAL A 229 12.08 1.25 -17.63
CA VAL A 229 12.21 0.91 -16.21
C VAL A 229 10.89 1.01 -15.47
N LEU A 230 10.14 2.10 -15.68
CA LEU A 230 8.93 2.40 -14.92
C LEU A 230 7.64 1.93 -15.62
N GLY A 231 7.75 1.55 -16.89
CA GLY A 231 6.59 1.15 -17.71
C GLY A 231 5.86 2.34 -18.33
N ASP A 232 5.93 3.51 -17.70
CA ASP A 232 5.22 4.72 -18.08
C ASP A 232 6.15 5.78 -18.69
N SER A 233 5.59 6.67 -19.51
CA SER A 233 6.36 7.83 -19.99
C SER A 233 6.55 8.86 -18.86
N PRO A 234 7.63 9.69 -18.92
CA PRO A 234 7.82 10.80 -17.97
C PRO A 234 6.60 11.72 -17.86
N TYR A 235 5.93 11.99 -18.96
CA TYR A 235 4.70 12.80 -18.99
C TYR A 235 3.57 12.12 -18.21
N GLN A 236 3.35 10.82 -18.41
CA GLN A 236 2.33 10.07 -17.69
C GLN A 236 2.62 10.09 -16.19
N PHE A 237 3.85 9.87 -15.80
CA PHE A 237 4.28 9.94 -14.40
C PHE A 237 3.95 11.28 -13.73
N VAL A 238 4.20 12.42 -14.42
CA VAL A 238 3.82 13.74 -13.91
C VAL A 238 2.30 13.89 -13.80
N MET A 239 1.54 13.39 -14.78
CA MET A 239 0.08 13.47 -14.74
C MET A 239 -0.49 12.62 -13.58
N ASP A 240 0.04 11.43 -13.35
CA ASP A 240 -0.36 10.56 -12.24
C ASP A 240 -0.08 11.24 -10.90
N TYR A 241 1.11 11.84 -10.73
CA TYR A 241 1.46 12.60 -9.53
C TYR A 241 0.49 13.77 -9.28
N ARG A 242 0.21 14.58 -10.32
CA ARG A 242 -0.74 15.71 -10.23
C ARG A 242 -2.14 15.27 -9.83
N VAL A 243 -2.64 14.15 -10.38
CA VAL A 243 -3.95 13.60 -10.03
C VAL A 243 -3.97 13.13 -8.57
N GLU A 244 -2.89 12.54 -8.07
CA GLU A 244 -2.79 12.15 -6.66
C GLU A 244 -2.82 13.37 -5.72
N GLN A 245 -2.14 14.47 -6.06
CA GLN A 245 -2.26 15.71 -5.29
C GLN A 245 -3.67 16.29 -5.37
N ALA A 246 -4.29 16.27 -6.55
CA ALA A 246 -5.67 16.73 -6.72
C ALA A 246 -6.67 15.95 -5.87
N LYS A 247 -6.50 14.61 -5.71
CA LYS A 247 -7.35 13.81 -4.82
C LYS A 247 -7.30 14.31 -3.37
N LYS A 248 -6.13 14.71 -2.89
CA LYS A 248 -5.96 15.27 -1.54
C LYS A 248 -6.69 16.61 -1.40
N MET A 249 -6.55 17.50 -2.40
CA MET A 249 -7.21 18.81 -2.39
C MET A 249 -8.73 18.73 -2.56
N LEU A 250 -9.23 17.72 -3.27
CA LEU A 250 -10.66 17.49 -3.44
C LEU A 250 -11.39 17.13 -2.14
N ALA A 251 -10.67 16.75 -1.07
CA ALA A 251 -11.24 16.54 0.27
C ALA A 251 -11.80 17.84 0.86
N ASP A 252 -11.25 18.99 0.49
CA ASP A 252 -11.88 20.30 0.76
C ASP A 252 -13.01 20.52 -0.23
N ARG A 253 -14.25 20.45 0.28
CA ARG A 253 -15.47 20.57 -0.54
C ARG A 253 -15.74 21.98 -1.02
N GLU A 254 -15.22 23.00 -0.34
CA GLU A 254 -15.43 24.42 -0.64
C GLU A 254 -14.49 24.90 -1.74
N GLN A 255 -13.35 24.23 -1.95
CA GLN A 255 -12.37 24.67 -2.95
C GLN A 255 -12.90 24.49 -4.38
N PRO A 256 -12.94 25.56 -5.22
CA PRO A 256 -13.37 25.47 -6.61
C PRO A 256 -12.52 24.51 -7.44
N LEU A 257 -13.16 23.72 -8.32
CA LEU A 257 -12.43 22.73 -9.15
C LEU A 257 -11.41 23.36 -10.08
N ILE A 258 -11.62 24.61 -10.48
CA ILE A 258 -10.65 25.37 -11.28
C ILE A 258 -9.38 25.67 -10.47
N GLU A 259 -9.52 26.02 -9.20
CA GLU A 259 -8.36 26.28 -8.31
C GLU A 259 -7.59 25.01 -8.03
N VAL A 260 -8.27 23.88 -7.78
CA VAL A 260 -7.63 22.56 -7.65
C VAL A 260 -6.83 22.23 -8.92
N ALA A 261 -7.42 22.45 -10.11
CA ALA A 261 -6.75 22.20 -11.38
C ALA A 261 -5.47 23.01 -11.52
N LEU A 262 -5.55 24.32 -11.29
CA LEU A 262 -4.39 25.22 -11.40
C LEU A 262 -3.32 24.92 -10.36
N ALA A 263 -3.70 24.68 -9.11
CA ALA A 263 -2.78 24.34 -8.02
C ALA A 263 -2.04 23.02 -8.27
N CYS A 264 -2.66 22.10 -9.01
CA CYS A 264 -2.04 20.83 -9.43
C CYS A 264 -1.32 20.94 -10.78
N GLY A 265 -1.11 22.13 -11.35
CA GLY A 265 -0.33 22.34 -12.56
C GLY A 265 -1.03 21.98 -13.86
N PHE A 266 -2.37 21.87 -13.87
CA PHE A 266 -3.13 21.72 -15.11
C PHE A 266 -3.40 23.10 -15.74
N ALA A 267 -3.32 23.17 -17.08
CA ALA A 267 -3.51 24.43 -17.79
C ALA A 267 -4.96 24.97 -17.66
N ASP A 268 -5.93 24.07 -17.58
CA ASP A 268 -7.34 24.40 -17.46
C ASP A 268 -8.15 23.27 -16.81
N GLN A 269 -9.36 23.59 -16.35
CA GLN A 269 -10.28 22.63 -15.73
C GLN A 269 -10.77 21.53 -16.69
N PRO A 270 -11.04 21.75 -17.98
CA PRO A 270 -11.37 20.70 -18.93
C PRO A 270 -10.24 19.67 -19.11
N HIS A 271 -8.98 20.10 -19.21
CA HIS A 271 -7.82 19.22 -19.28
C HIS A 271 -7.71 18.38 -18.01
N PHE A 272 -7.78 19.03 -16.84
CA PHE A 272 -7.81 18.35 -15.55
C PHE A 272 -8.90 17.29 -15.50
N GLY A 273 -10.13 17.63 -15.85
CA GLY A 273 -11.29 16.72 -15.83
C GLY A 273 -11.08 15.46 -16.69
N ARG A 274 -10.53 15.63 -17.91
CA ARG A 274 -10.24 14.51 -18.81
C ARG A 274 -9.16 13.59 -18.26
N VAL A 275 -8.05 14.15 -17.78
CA VAL A 275 -6.93 13.39 -17.22
C VAL A 275 -7.37 12.66 -15.94
N PHE A 276 -8.03 13.37 -15.04
CA PHE A 276 -8.51 12.82 -13.77
C PHE A 276 -9.49 11.65 -14.01
N LYS A 277 -10.48 11.81 -14.92
CA LYS A 277 -11.42 10.73 -15.24
C LYS A 277 -10.73 9.53 -15.89
N ARG A 278 -9.76 9.76 -16.77
CA ARG A 278 -8.96 8.68 -17.39
C ARG A 278 -8.22 7.84 -16.35
N LEU A 279 -7.63 8.50 -15.34
CA LEU A 279 -6.79 7.84 -14.34
C LEU A 279 -7.57 7.25 -13.15
N THR A 280 -8.73 7.82 -12.82
CA THR A 280 -9.49 7.41 -11.63
C THR A 280 -10.83 6.72 -11.96
N GLY A 281 -11.23 6.74 -13.23
CA GLY A 281 -12.55 6.26 -13.68
C GLY A 281 -13.72 7.21 -13.37
N LYS A 282 -13.52 8.26 -12.55
CA LYS A 282 -14.53 9.23 -12.12
C LYS A 282 -14.11 10.64 -12.48
N THR A 283 -15.08 11.53 -12.72
CA THR A 283 -14.79 12.96 -12.81
C THR A 283 -14.38 13.52 -11.43
N PRO A 284 -13.64 14.65 -11.36
CA PRO A 284 -13.31 15.30 -10.09
C PRO A 284 -14.55 15.60 -9.23
N LYS A 285 -15.67 15.99 -9.87
CA LYS A 285 -16.94 16.26 -9.17
C LYS A 285 -17.55 14.98 -8.57
N GLU A 286 -17.58 13.89 -9.33
CA GLU A 286 -18.07 12.58 -8.86
C GLU A 286 -17.16 12.02 -7.76
N PHE A 287 -15.85 12.21 -7.89
CA PHE A 287 -14.88 11.78 -6.88
C PHE A 287 -15.11 12.53 -5.56
N ARG A 288 -15.21 13.87 -5.60
CA ARG A 288 -15.50 14.72 -4.43
C ARG A 288 -16.83 14.34 -3.75
N ALA A 289 -17.86 14.03 -4.53
CA ALA A 289 -19.16 13.64 -3.99
C ALA A 289 -19.13 12.26 -3.27
N ALA A 290 -18.13 11.45 -3.55
CA ALA A 290 -17.95 10.11 -2.97
C ALA A 290 -17.01 10.08 -1.74
N LEU A 291 -16.40 11.24 -1.37
CA LEU A 291 -15.67 11.47 -0.13
C LEU A 291 -16.62 11.84 1.02
#